data_66da76118d6994a8715797875bcff3ed
#
_entry.id   66da76118d6994a8715797875bcff3ed
#
_cell.length_a   1.000
_cell.length_b   1.000
_cell.length_c   1.000
_cell.angle_alpha   90.00
_cell.angle_beta   90.00
_cell.angle_gamma   90.00
#
_symmetry.space_group_name_H-M   'P 1'
#
loop_
_entity.id
_entity.type
_entity.pdbx_description
1 polymer ?
#
loop_
_entity_poly.entity_id
_entity_poly.type
_entity_poly.pdbx_seq_one_letter_code
_entity_poly.pdbx_strand_id
1 'polypeptide(L)'
;MNKNLQEIGEIGKGMLSQSKFYMGYSRWDDSNNRYESWEESVARVMQMHREKYKDKLGPELDDLISFAQKAYEEKLILGAQRALQFGGEQLFKHEARMYNCTVSHVDRPRFFQEAMYMLLCGCGVGFSVQTHHIEKLPQLKKRSEKKSKVFSVPDSIEGWADAF
;
A
#
# COMPACT_ATOMS: atom_id res chain seq x y z
N MET A 1 18.78 -37.32 6.18
CA MET A 1 17.82 -36.39 6.87
C MET A 1 16.50 -37.13 6.99
N ASN A 2 15.92 -37.22 8.19
CA ASN A 2 14.79 -38.09 8.48
C ASN A 2 13.52 -37.60 7.73
N LYS A 3 12.85 -38.48 6.95
CA LYS A 3 11.62 -38.15 6.19
C LYS A 3 10.57 -37.46 7.05
N ASN A 4 10.38 -37.90 8.29
CA ASN A 4 9.43 -37.28 9.24
C ASN A 4 9.76 -35.86 9.58
N LEU A 5 11.04 -35.46 9.67
CA LEU A 5 11.43 -34.06 9.95
C LEU A 5 11.19 -33.14 8.75
N GLN A 6 11.33 -33.66 7.52
CA GLN A 6 10.97 -32.91 6.32
C GLN A 6 9.47 -32.69 6.23
N GLU A 7 8.67 -33.70 6.48
CA GLU A 7 7.20 -33.62 6.43
C GLU A 7 6.64 -32.67 7.49
N ILE A 8 7.15 -32.71 8.73
CA ILE A 8 6.81 -31.75 9.78
C ILE A 8 7.21 -30.33 9.38
N GLY A 9 8.38 -30.17 8.73
CA GLY A 9 8.84 -28.87 8.23
C GLY A 9 7.91 -28.27 7.16
N GLU A 10 7.41 -29.09 6.24
CA GLU A 10 6.48 -28.66 5.19
C GLU A 10 5.10 -28.27 5.76
N ILE A 11 4.58 -29.04 6.71
CA ILE A 11 3.34 -28.70 7.43
C ILE A 11 3.51 -27.38 8.16
N GLY A 12 4.61 -27.19 8.88
CA GLY A 12 4.90 -25.94 9.61
C GLY A 12 4.98 -24.72 8.70
N LYS A 13 5.63 -24.86 7.54
CA LYS A 13 5.68 -23.78 6.53
C LYS A 13 4.28 -23.45 5.98
N GLY A 14 3.48 -24.48 5.69
CA GLY A 14 2.10 -24.30 5.22
C GLY A 14 1.25 -23.52 6.23
N MET A 15 1.28 -23.90 7.50
CA MET A 15 0.55 -23.21 8.57
C MET A 15 1.03 -21.77 8.74
N LEU A 16 2.34 -21.51 8.71
CA LEU A 16 2.90 -20.18 8.81
C LEU A 16 2.48 -19.30 7.63
N SER A 17 2.51 -19.85 6.41
CA SER A 17 2.09 -19.15 5.19
C SER A 17 0.62 -18.74 5.28
N GLN A 18 -0.27 -19.66 5.67
CA GLN A 18 -1.69 -19.35 5.85
C GLN A 18 -1.92 -18.32 6.94
N SER A 19 -1.30 -18.45 8.09
CA SER A 19 -1.41 -17.49 9.19
C SER A 19 -0.99 -16.10 8.74
N LYS A 20 0.14 -15.95 8.05
CA LYS A 20 0.61 -14.67 7.50
C LYS A 20 -0.36 -14.08 6.48
N PHE A 21 -0.93 -14.91 5.62
CA PHE A 21 -1.91 -14.46 4.64
C PHE A 21 -3.17 -13.90 5.31
N TYR A 22 -3.79 -14.65 6.21
CA TYR A 22 -5.01 -14.20 6.88
C TYR A 22 -4.79 -13.00 7.81
N MET A 23 -3.64 -12.90 8.46
CA MET A 23 -3.33 -11.77 9.35
C MET A 23 -2.98 -10.47 8.62
N GLY A 24 -2.48 -10.53 7.39
CA GLY A 24 -1.91 -9.35 6.74
C GLY A 24 -2.48 -8.99 5.38
N TYR A 25 -3.13 -9.90 4.69
CA TYR A 25 -3.46 -9.73 3.27
C TYR A 25 -4.91 -10.05 2.90
N SER A 26 -5.50 -11.05 3.56
CA SER A 26 -6.90 -11.41 3.36
C SER A 26 -7.81 -10.32 3.90
N ARG A 27 -8.89 -10.02 3.19
CA ARG A 27 -9.91 -9.06 3.61
C ARG A 27 -11.14 -9.77 4.11
N TRP A 28 -11.84 -9.12 5.01
CA TRP A 28 -13.16 -9.55 5.42
C TRP A 28 -14.16 -9.33 4.29
N ASP A 29 -14.92 -10.36 3.98
CA ASP A 29 -16.01 -10.34 3.01
C ASP A 29 -17.34 -10.37 3.76
N ASP A 30 -18.02 -9.24 3.81
CA ASP A 30 -19.29 -9.08 4.50
C ASP A 30 -20.41 -9.94 3.87
N SER A 31 -20.33 -10.18 2.57
CA SER A 31 -21.34 -10.97 1.85
C SER A 31 -21.32 -12.44 2.24
N ASN A 32 -20.13 -12.98 2.47
CA ASN A 32 -19.90 -14.37 2.84
C ASN A 32 -19.61 -14.55 4.35
N ASN A 33 -19.55 -13.46 5.13
CA ASN A 33 -19.25 -13.44 6.57
C ASN A 33 -17.97 -14.24 6.93
N ARG A 34 -16.92 -14.06 6.14
CA ARG A 34 -15.60 -14.70 6.29
C ARG A 34 -14.50 -13.88 5.65
N TYR A 35 -13.26 -14.26 5.93
CA TYR A 35 -12.13 -13.73 5.20
C TYR A 35 -12.02 -14.32 3.78
N GLU A 36 -11.52 -13.52 2.82
CA GLU A 36 -11.19 -13.96 1.47
C GLU A 36 -10.22 -15.15 1.49
N SER A 37 -10.40 -16.09 0.56
CA SER A 37 -9.38 -17.09 0.26
C SER A 37 -8.20 -16.49 -0.49
N TRP A 38 -7.13 -17.27 -0.67
CA TRP A 38 -5.98 -16.86 -1.47
C TRP A 38 -6.40 -16.56 -2.93
N GLU A 39 -7.19 -17.44 -3.52
CA GLU A 39 -7.67 -17.31 -4.89
C GLU A 39 -8.56 -16.09 -5.07
N GLU A 40 -9.44 -15.81 -4.11
CA GLU A 40 -10.29 -14.62 -4.11
C GLU A 40 -9.48 -13.33 -4.00
N SER A 41 -8.45 -13.31 -3.15
CA SER A 41 -7.56 -12.15 -3.03
C SER A 41 -6.76 -11.91 -4.32
N VAL A 42 -6.29 -12.98 -4.97
CA VAL A 42 -5.62 -12.90 -6.28
C VAL A 42 -6.60 -12.42 -7.35
N ALA A 43 -7.81 -12.98 -7.41
CA ALA A 43 -8.84 -12.57 -8.35
C ALA A 43 -9.19 -11.07 -8.21
N ARG A 44 -9.30 -10.56 -6.97
CA ARG A 44 -9.51 -9.13 -6.70
C ARG A 44 -8.40 -8.25 -7.27
N VAL A 45 -7.14 -8.67 -7.12
CA VAL A 45 -5.99 -7.94 -7.70
C VAL A 45 -6.05 -7.94 -9.22
N MET A 46 -6.34 -9.07 -9.84
CA MET A 46 -6.41 -9.19 -11.29
C MET A 46 -7.61 -8.43 -11.87
N GLN A 47 -8.74 -8.44 -11.17
CA GLN A 47 -9.90 -7.63 -11.53
C GLN A 47 -9.59 -6.12 -11.47
N MET A 48 -8.83 -5.68 -10.47
CA MET A 48 -8.33 -4.31 -10.40
C MET A 48 -7.53 -3.92 -11.65
N HIS A 49 -6.67 -4.80 -12.15
CA HIS A 49 -5.91 -4.54 -13.38
C HIS A 49 -6.82 -4.46 -14.61
N ARG A 50 -7.80 -5.37 -14.73
CA ARG A 50 -8.78 -5.31 -15.82
C ARG A 50 -9.56 -4.01 -15.81
N GLU A 51 -9.98 -3.55 -14.65
CA GLU A 51 -10.72 -2.29 -14.48
C GLU A 51 -9.84 -1.07 -14.79
N LYS A 52 -8.61 -1.03 -14.30
CA LYS A 52 -7.66 0.05 -14.57
C LYS A 52 -7.37 0.22 -16.05
N TYR A 53 -7.30 -0.86 -16.78
CA TYR A 53 -6.96 -0.88 -18.19
C TYR A 53 -8.13 -1.20 -19.12
N LYS A 54 -9.37 -1.07 -18.64
CA LYS A 54 -10.58 -1.42 -19.40
C LYS A 54 -10.63 -0.84 -20.81
N ASP A 55 -10.15 0.39 -20.99
CA ASP A 55 -10.14 1.07 -22.29
C ASP A 55 -9.08 0.51 -23.27
N LYS A 56 -8.14 -0.30 -22.75
CA LYS A 56 -7.07 -0.96 -23.49
C LYS A 56 -7.18 -2.47 -23.47
N LEU A 57 -8.22 -3.00 -22.80
CA LEU A 57 -8.39 -4.42 -22.60
C LEU A 57 -8.87 -5.07 -23.89
N GLY A 58 -7.95 -5.69 -24.63
CA GLY A 58 -8.23 -6.56 -25.74
C GLY A 58 -8.04 -8.03 -25.37
N PRO A 59 -8.38 -8.97 -26.26
CA PRO A 59 -8.26 -10.40 -25.98
C PRO A 59 -6.86 -10.81 -25.51
N GLU A 60 -5.80 -10.30 -26.17
CA GLU A 60 -4.40 -10.62 -25.82
C GLU A 60 -4.05 -10.18 -24.41
N LEU A 61 -4.50 -8.98 -23.98
CA LEU A 61 -4.21 -8.48 -22.64
C LEU A 61 -5.01 -9.26 -21.59
N ASP A 62 -6.26 -9.61 -21.87
CA ASP A 62 -7.08 -10.40 -20.95
C ASP A 62 -6.55 -11.83 -20.80
N ASP A 63 -6.09 -12.45 -21.89
CA ASP A 63 -5.41 -13.74 -21.85
C ASP A 63 -4.13 -13.68 -21.01
N LEU A 64 -3.34 -12.63 -21.15
CA LEU A 64 -2.13 -12.43 -20.35
C LEU A 64 -2.45 -12.24 -18.85
N ILE A 65 -3.48 -11.47 -18.53
CA ILE A 65 -3.93 -11.28 -17.14
C ILE A 65 -4.45 -12.62 -16.58
N SER A 66 -5.17 -13.39 -17.36
CA SER A 66 -5.68 -14.70 -16.97
C SER A 66 -4.57 -15.73 -16.74
N PHE A 67 -3.55 -15.71 -17.60
CA PHE A 67 -2.34 -16.52 -17.42
C PHE A 67 -1.60 -16.13 -16.12
N ALA A 68 -1.40 -14.83 -15.91
CA ALA A 68 -0.76 -14.31 -14.69
C ALA A 68 -1.57 -14.65 -13.43
N GLN A 69 -2.90 -14.57 -13.50
CA GLN A 69 -3.79 -14.96 -12.41
C GLN A 69 -3.57 -16.40 -12.00
N LYS A 70 -3.60 -17.34 -12.96
CA LYS A 70 -3.38 -18.77 -12.70
C LYS A 70 -2.01 -19.03 -12.08
N ALA A 71 -0.95 -18.43 -12.63
CA ALA A 71 0.40 -18.58 -12.08
C ALA A 71 0.51 -18.03 -10.65
N TYR A 72 -0.25 -16.96 -10.33
CA TYR A 72 -0.29 -16.36 -8.99
C TYR A 72 -1.09 -17.23 -8.01
N GLU A 73 -2.24 -17.78 -8.42
CA GLU A 73 -3.04 -18.72 -7.62
C GLU A 73 -2.24 -19.97 -7.25
N GLU A 74 -1.49 -20.51 -8.21
CA GLU A 74 -0.58 -21.64 -8.02
C GLU A 74 0.72 -21.28 -7.25
N LYS A 75 0.91 -20.01 -6.89
CA LYS A 75 2.09 -19.47 -6.19
C LYS A 75 3.41 -19.67 -6.96
N LEU A 76 3.35 -19.80 -8.28
CA LEU A 76 4.52 -19.85 -9.15
C LEU A 76 5.17 -18.47 -9.28
N ILE A 77 4.37 -17.42 -9.18
CA ILE A 77 4.80 -16.02 -9.07
C ILE A 77 4.14 -15.36 -7.88
N LEU A 78 4.79 -14.33 -7.34
CA LEU A 78 4.21 -13.46 -6.32
C LEU A 78 4.28 -12.01 -6.82
N GLY A 79 3.14 -11.36 -6.88
CA GLY A 79 3.03 -9.93 -7.19
C GLY A 79 3.39 -9.04 -6.00
N ALA A 80 3.24 -7.73 -6.17
CA ALA A 80 3.44 -6.77 -5.11
C ALA A 80 2.49 -7.06 -3.93
N GLN A 81 3.03 -7.26 -2.74
CA GLN A 81 2.24 -7.57 -1.54
C GLN A 81 1.24 -6.46 -1.19
N ARG A 82 1.57 -5.19 -1.49
CA ARG A 82 0.67 -4.05 -1.33
C ARG A 82 -0.59 -4.17 -2.20
N ALA A 83 -0.50 -4.80 -3.36
CA ALA A 83 -1.68 -5.08 -4.18
C ALA A 83 -2.64 -6.06 -3.47
N LEU A 84 -2.14 -7.08 -2.79
CA LEU A 84 -2.98 -7.97 -1.96
C LEU A 84 -3.63 -7.22 -0.80
N GLN A 85 -2.89 -6.31 -0.13
CA GLN A 85 -3.43 -5.51 0.99
C GLN A 85 -4.49 -4.52 0.54
N PHE A 86 -4.25 -3.78 -0.55
CA PHE A 86 -5.04 -2.60 -0.92
C PHE A 86 -5.70 -2.68 -2.30
N GLY A 87 -5.46 -3.75 -3.07
CA GLY A 87 -5.98 -3.91 -4.43
C GLY A 87 -7.49 -3.69 -4.53
N GLY A 88 -7.94 -3.07 -5.64
CA GLY A 88 -9.31 -2.64 -5.87
C GLY A 88 -9.52 -1.16 -5.54
N GLU A 89 -10.70 -0.80 -5.06
CA GLU A 89 -11.15 0.59 -4.86
C GLU A 89 -10.18 1.46 -4.04
N GLN A 90 -9.52 0.88 -3.03
CA GLN A 90 -8.58 1.61 -2.18
C GLN A 90 -7.36 2.12 -2.95
N LEU A 91 -6.88 1.36 -3.93
CA LEU A 91 -5.79 1.80 -4.80
C LEU A 91 -6.23 2.78 -5.87
N PHE A 92 -7.48 2.73 -6.33
CA PHE A 92 -8.01 3.74 -7.24
C PHE A 92 -8.14 5.11 -6.57
N LYS A 93 -8.44 5.14 -5.27
CA LYS A 93 -8.52 6.38 -4.48
C LYS A 93 -7.14 6.93 -4.11
N HIS A 94 -6.21 6.06 -3.72
CA HIS A 94 -4.91 6.44 -3.18
C HIS A 94 -3.82 5.51 -3.74
N GLU A 95 -3.38 5.77 -4.97
CA GLU A 95 -2.36 4.96 -5.66
C GLU A 95 -1.01 4.93 -4.91
N ALA A 96 -0.73 5.96 -4.10
CA ALA A 96 0.46 6.01 -3.25
C ALA A 96 0.58 4.83 -2.27
N ARG A 97 -0.52 4.15 -1.93
CA ARG A 97 -0.53 2.93 -1.11
C ARG A 97 0.23 1.74 -1.74
N MET A 98 0.54 1.81 -3.04
CA MET A 98 1.37 0.78 -3.69
C MET A 98 2.85 0.85 -3.29
N TYR A 99 3.31 2.00 -2.81
CA TYR A 99 4.71 2.17 -2.41
C TYR A 99 4.94 1.71 -0.98
N ASN A 100 6.04 0.99 -0.76
CA ASN A 100 6.46 0.59 0.58
C ASN A 100 7.27 1.69 1.27
N CYS A 101 8.16 2.35 0.53
CA CYS A 101 9.08 3.35 1.04
C CYS A 101 9.26 4.48 0.05
N THR A 102 9.53 5.67 0.59
CA THR A 102 9.93 6.85 -0.19
C THR A 102 11.07 7.57 0.51
N VAL A 103 11.84 8.33 -0.25
CA VAL A 103 12.94 9.15 0.26
C VAL A 103 12.80 10.57 -0.28
N SER A 104 13.07 11.56 0.57
CA SER A 104 13.03 12.97 0.19
C SER A 104 14.06 13.79 0.99
N HIS A 105 14.02 15.10 0.82
CA HIS A 105 14.91 16.04 1.49
C HIS A 105 14.08 17.11 2.20
N VAL A 106 14.51 17.50 3.40
CA VAL A 106 13.88 18.59 4.16
C VAL A 106 14.44 19.92 3.66
N ASP A 107 14.06 20.32 2.46
CA ASP A 107 14.57 21.47 1.76
C ASP A 107 13.47 22.48 1.34
N ARG A 108 12.22 22.21 1.67
CA ARG A 108 11.05 23.03 1.36
C ARG A 108 9.93 22.82 2.39
N PRO A 109 9.11 23.82 2.67
CA PRO A 109 8.00 23.68 3.62
C PRO A 109 7.01 22.57 3.24
N ARG A 110 6.75 22.38 1.95
CA ARG A 110 5.84 21.35 1.45
C ARG A 110 6.29 19.91 1.78
N PHE A 111 7.57 19.71 2.09
CA PHE A 111 8.08 18.40 2.51
C PHE A 111 7.25 17.80 3.65
N PHE A 112 6.86 18.61 4.63
CA PHE A 112 6.12 18.12 5.80
C PHE A 112 4.76 17.55 5.42
N GLN A 113 4.02 18.23 4.53
CA GLN A 113 2.75 17.75 3.99
C GLN A 113 2.93 16.46 3.17
N GLU A 114 3.92 16.43 2.30
CA GLU A 114 4.25 15.27 1.47
C GLU A 114 4.61 14.06 2.33
N ALA A 115 5.43 14.24 3.35
CA ALA A 115 5.82 13.19 4.28
C ALA A 115 4.60 12.66 5.06
N MET A 116 3.75 13.54 5.58
CA MET A 116 2.52 13.17 6.28
C MET A 116 1.58 12.37 5.39
N TYR A 117 1.34 12.83 4.16
CA TYR A 117 0.53 12.12 3.18
C TYR A 117 1.05 10.70 2.91
N MET A 118 2.35 10.56 2.65
CA MET A 118 2.96 9.26 2.38
C MET A 118 2.89 8.32 3.59
N LEU A 119 3.11 8.84 4.80
CA LEU A 119 2.96 8.08 6.04
C LEU A 119 1.52 7.59 6.24
N LEU A 120 0.53 8.44 6.01
CA LEU A 120 -0.90 8.09 6.09
C LEU A 120 -1.31 7.08 5.01
N CYS A 121 -0.66 7.09 3.86
CA CYS A 121 -0.80 6.05 2.84
C CYS A 121 -0.13 4.71 3.22
N GLY A 122 0.60 4.66 4.33
CA GLY A 122 1.29 3.47 4.82
C GLY A 122 2.71 3.28 4.26
N CYS A 123 3.30 4.33 3.67
CA CYS A 123 4.70 4.33 3.25
C CYS A 123 5.65 4.61 4.43
N GLY A 124 6.80 3.95 4.45
CA GLY A 124 7.94 4.43 5.21
C GLY A 124 8.55 5.65 4.52
N VAL A 125 8.80 6.72 5.29
CA VAL A 125 9.39 7.96 4.75
C VAL A 125 10.78 8.18 5.33
N GLY A 126 11.81 8.00 4.49
CA GLY A 126 13.19 8.39 4.79
C GLY A 126 13.44 9.84 4.33
N PHE A 127 14.21 10.60 5.10
CA PHE A 127 14.52 11.97 4.69
C PHE A 127 15.89 12.42 5.17
N SER A 128 16.48 13.36 4.42
CA SER A 128 17.74 13.99 4.75
C SER A 128 17.52 15.33 5.41
N VAL A 129 18.22 15.54 6.53
CA VAL A 129 18.31 16.81 7.28
C VAL A 129 19.72 17.40 7.23
N GLN A 130 20.50 17.09 6.19
CA GLN A 130 21.83 17.66 5.99
C GLN A 130 21.75 19.19 5.90
N THR A 131 22.79 19.88 6.35
CA THR A 131 22.86 21.34 6.44
C THR A 131 22.43 22.04 5.15
N HIS A 132 22.97 21.60 4.02
CA HIS A 132 22.64 22.19 2.70
C HIS A 132 21.18 21.99 2.25
N HIS A 133 20.43 21.08 2.87
CA HIS A 133 18.98 20.95 2.66
C HIS A 133 18.22 21.91 3.58
N ILE A 134 18.53 21.87 4.87
CA ILE A 134 17.85 22.68 5.89
C ILE A 134 18.04 24.19 5.65
N GLU A 135 19.20 24.62 5.16
CA GLU A 135 19.49 26.02 4.80
C GLU A 135 18.54 26.59 3.73
N LYS A 136 17.90 25.74 2.93
CA LYS A 136 16.89 26.16 1.95
C LYS A 136 15.53 26.46 2.56
N LEU A 137 15.27 26.01 3.78
CA LEU A 137 14.02 26.29 4.46
C LEU A 137 13.92 27.77 4.85
N PRO A 138 12.71 28.37 4.81
CA PRO A 138 12.50 29.71 5.30
C PRO A 138 12.78 29.79 6.80
N GLN A 139 13.28 30.94 7.26
CA GLN A 139 13.47 31.18 8.68
C GLN A 139 12.15 31.11 9.45
N LEU A 140 12.17 30.41 10.57
CA LEU A 140 11.03 30.34 11.48
C LEU A 140 10.82 31.72 12.11
N LYS A 141 9.60 32.25 11.97
CA LYS A 141 9.19 33.50 12.58
C LYS A 141 8.57 33.24 13.95
N LYS A 142 8.77 34.18 14.89
CA LYS A 142 8.01 34.16 16.15
C LYS A 142 6.52 34.22 15.86
N ARG A 143 5.72 33.56 16.70
CA ARG A 143 4.26 33.62 16.61
C ARG A 143 3.80 35.09 16.69
N SER A 144 2.96 35.48 15.76
CA SER A 144 2.34 36.81 15.77
C SER A 144 1.33 36.90 16.91
N GLU A 145 1.21 38.07 17.53
CA GLU A 145 0.16 38.39 18.51
C GLU A 145 -1.24 38.54 17.86
N LYS A 146 -1.31 38.52 16.52
CA LYS A 146 -2.58 38.56 15.79
C LYS A 146 -3.44 37.36 16.12
N LYS A 147 -4.78 37.56 16.04
CA LYS A 147 -5.77 36.50 16.25
C LYS A 147 -5.40 35.24 15.44
N SER A 148 -5.39 34.09 16.12
CA SER A 148 -5.18 32.77 15.47
C SER A 148 -6.30 32.50 14.48
N LYS A 149 -5.96 31.96 13.31
CA LYS A 149 -6.94 31.38 12.40
C LYS A 149 -7.24 29.95 12.88
N VAL A 150 -8.51 29.60 12.90
CA VAL A 150 -8.93 28.23 13.13
C VAL A 150 -8.95 27.53 11.79
N PHE A 151 -8.26 26.40 11.70
CA PHE A 151 -8.29 25.50 10.55
C PHE A 151 -9.07 24.26 10.95
N SER A 152 -10.17 23.98 10.23
CA SER A 152 -10.93 22.74 10.42
C SER A 152 -10.30 21.65 9.56
N VAL A 153 -9.81 20.62 10.19
CA VAL A 153 -9.17 19.49 9.51
C VAL A 153 -10.25 18.50 9.06
N PRO A 154 -10.44 18.27 7.75
CA PRO A 154 -11.28 17.18 7.29
C PRO A 154 -10.70 15.82 7.71
N ASP A 155 -11.55 14.86 8.05
CA ASP A 155 -11.10 13.50 8.39
C ASP A 155 -10.81 12.67 7.13
N SER A 156 -9.72 13.04 6.46
CA SER A 156 -9.19 12.40 5.26
C SER A 156 -7.66 12.45 5.26
N ILE A 157 -7.02 11.60 4.45
CA ILE A 157 -5.57 11.60 4.30
C ILE A 157 -5.07 12.98 3.84
N GLU A 158 -5.74 13.57 2.86
CA GLU A 158 -5.43 14.88 2.32
C GLU A 158 -5.65 15.98 3.39
N GLY A 159 -6.78 15.92 4.10
CA GLY A 159 -7.10 16.91 5.13
C GLY A 159 -6.06 16.98 6.25
N TRP A 160 -5.61 15.84 6.71
CA TRP A 160 -4.54 15.76 7.72
C TRP A 160 -3.20 16.21 7.15
N ALA A 161 -2.87 15.85 5.91
CA ALA A 161 -1.64 16.31 5.27
C ALA A 161 -1.63 17.82 5.05
N ASP A 162 -2.76 18.42 4.67
CA ASP A 162 -2.90 19.86 4.45
C ASP A 162 -2.86 20.67 5.75
N ALA A 163 -3.24 20.06 6.86
CA ALA A 163 -3.18 20.70 8.17
C ALA A 163 -1.76 20.80 8.74
N PHE A 164 -0.86 19.95 8.24
CA PHE A 164 0.52 19.85 8.73
C PHE A 164 1.46 20.78 7.98
#